data_675499ee7508832c766a44690c0146ea
#
_entry.id   675499ee7508832c766a44690c0146ea
#
_cell.length_a   1.000
_cell.length_b   1.000
_cell.length_c   1.000
_cell.angle_alpha   90.00
_cell.angle_beta   90.00
_cell.angle_gamma   90.00
#
_symmetry.space_group_name_H-M   'P 1'
#
loop_
_entity.id
_entity.type
_entity.pdbx_description
1 polymer ?
#
loop_
_entity_poly.entity_id
_entity_poly.type
_entity_poly.pdbx_seq_one_letter_code
_entity_poly.pdbx_strand_id
1 'polypeptide(L)'
;MEDAQNLDLVSLSKQSKDLGSRSRGNGNPLSNEELTKGTFSTSNLGMFGTHAFTAIIVPPQSGIIALGEVKKEPKVVDNKVEIRDIMYATLSADHRVGDGAEGAVFMKEFSQLLEKPSRLLL
;
A
#
# COMPACT_ATOMS: atom_id res chain seq x y z
N MET A 1 2.38 7.25 10.03
CA MET A 1 2.83 8.57 9.50
C MET A 1 1.62 9.47 9.43
N GLU A 2 1.73 10.66 9.96
CA GLU A 2 0.69 11.69 9.87
C GLU A 2 0.85 12.48 8.57
N ASP A 3 -0.25 12.91 7.99
CA ASP A 3 -0.31 13.77 6.79
C ASP A 3 0.62 13.32 5.63
N ALA A 4 0.69 12.02 5.41
CA ALA A 4 1.59 11.43 4.41
C ALA A 4 1.41 12.03 3.01
N GLN A 5 0.19 12.49 2.68
CA GLN A 5 -0.14 13.14 1.41
C GLN A 5 0.55 14.50 1.20
N ASN A 6 1.03 15.13 2.28
CA ASN A 6 1.72 16.42 2.24
C ASN A 6 3.25 16.29 2.28
N LEU A 7 3.77 15.07 2.35
CA LEU A 7 5.20 14.80 2.45
C LEU A 7 5.80 14.50 1.07
N ASP A 8 7.00 15.03 0.83
CA ASP A 8 7.81 14.61 -0.31
C ASP A 8 8.35 13.17 -0.13
N LEU A 9 8.80 12.55 -1.21
CA LEU A 9 9.29 11.17 -1.21
C LEU A 9 10.48 10.95 -0.27
N VAL A 10 11.34 11.95 -0.09
CA VAL A 10 12.52 11.84 0.80
C VAL A 10 12.04 11.79 2.25
N SER A 11 11.13 12.69 2.62
CA SER A 11 10.54 12.75 3.96
C SER A 11 9.72 11.50 4.27
N LEU A 12 8.90 11.02 3.32
CA LEU A 12 8.18 9.76 3.44
C LEU A 12 9.13 8.57 3.70
N SER A 13 10.20 8.47 2.90
CA SER A 13 11.18 7.40 3.06
C SER A 13 11.88 7.44 4.41
N LYS A 14 12.29 8.64 4.88
CA LYS A 14 12.93 8.81 6.19
C LYS A 14 12.00 8.41 7.33
N GLN A 15 10.76 8.94 7.35
CA GLN A 15 9.80 8.62 8.38
C GLN A 15 9.41 7.14 8.40
N SER A 16 9.22 6.53 7.22
CA SER A 16 8.92 5.10 7.12
C SER A 16 10.04 4.23 7.69
N LYS A 17 11.30 4.57 7.38
CA LYS A 17 12.47 3.86 7.92
C LYS A 17 12.61 4.04 9.43
N ASP A 18 12.41 5.26 9.93
CA ASP A 18 12.46 5.55 11.37
C ASP A 18 11.40 4.75 12.13
N LEU A 19 10.15 4.88 11.74
CA LEU A 19 9.04 4.15 12.36
C LEU A 19 9.24 2.62 12.28
N GLY A 20 9.67 2.12 11.13
CA GLY A 20 9.96 0.70 10.95
C GLY A 20 11.16 0.21 11.80
N SER A 21 12.17 1.04 12.03
CA SER A 21 13.29 0.73 12.92
C SER A 21 12.83 0.69 14.38
N ARG A 22 12.11 1.72 14.81
CA ARG A 22 11.60 1.87 16.18
C ARG A 22 10.57 0.78 16.53
N SER A 23 9.73 0.37 15.59
CA SER A 23 8.77 -0.74 15.78
C SER A 23 9.44 -2.09 16.05
N ARG A 24 10.69 -2.25 15.59
CA ARG A 24 11.52 -3.45 15.86
C ARG A 24 12.39 -3.34 17.13
N GLY A 25 12.17 -2.29 17.93
CA GLY A 25 12.89 -2.08 19.18
C GLY A 25 14.23 -1.33 19.03
N ASN A 26 14.52 -0.76 17.86
CA ASN A 26 15.73 0.01 17.62
C ASN A 26 15.46 1.51 17.83
N GLY A 27 15.81 2.05 18.98
CA GLY A 27 15.63 3.45 19.34
C GLY A 27 14.45 3.69 20.29
N ASN A 28 13.91 4.90 20.29
CA ASN A 28 12.81 5.24 21.16
C ASN A 28 11.53 4.48 20.80
N PRO A 29 10.75 3.97 21.77
CA PRO A 29 9.50 3.28 21.49
C PRO A 29 8.53 4.20 20.74
N LEU A 30 7.64 3.60 19.94
CA LEU A 30 6.58 4.31 19.27
C LEU A 30 5.60 4.90 20.31
N SER A 31 5.16 6.13 20.10
CA SER A 31 4.14 6.74 20.93
C SER A 31 2.76 6.11 20.65
N ASN A 32 1.83 6.28 21.60
CA ASN A 32 0.47 5.81 21.41
C ASN A 32 -0.22 6.52 20.21
N GLU A 33 0.11 7.77 19.99
CA GLU A 33 -0.39 8.53 18.84
C GLU A 33 0.11 7.95 17.51
N GLU A 34 1.42 7.65 17.40
CA GLU A 34 2.00 7.02 16.24
C GLU A 34 1.38 5.65 15.91
N LEU A 35 0.92 4.94 16.93
CA LEU A 35 0.28 3.64 16.79
C LEU A 35 -1.20 3.73 16.39
N THR A 36 -1.91 4.81 16.75
CA THR A 36 -3.39 4.86 16.69
C THR A 36 -3.96 5.86 15.71
N LYS A 37 -3.20 6.90 15.33
CA LYS A 37 -3.71 7.98 14.46
C LYS A 37 -3.82 7.63 12.97
N GLY A 38 -3.42 6.42 12.55
CA GLY A 38 -3.55 6.01 11.16
C GLY A 38 -5.01 5.97 10.71
N THR A 39 -5.30 6.49 9.52
CA THR A 39 -6.65 6.46 8.90
C THR A 39 -6.77 5.40 7.84
N PHE A 40 -5.63 4.91 7.34
CA PHE A 40 -5.52 3.89 6.31
C PHE A 40 -4.21 3.11 6.50
N SER A 41 -4.22 1.82 6.15
CA SER A 41 -3.04 0.94 6.30
C SER A 41 -2.59 0.31 5.00
N THR A 42 -1.31 -0.03 4.95
CA THR A 42 -0.75 -0.94 3.95
C THR A 42 -0.12 -2.14 4.65
N SER A 43 -0.36 -3.34 4.13
CA SER A 43 0.25 -4.59 4.59
C SER A 43 0.99 -5.23 3.43
N ASN A 44 2.26 -5.59 3.62
CA ASN A 44 3.07 -6.19 2.56
C ASN A 44 3.65 -7.52 3.06
N LEU A 45 3.25 -8.62 2.40
CA LEU A 45 3.76 -9.96 2.63
C LEU A 45 4.52 -10.51 1.41
N GLY A 46 4.80 -9.66 0.42
CA GLY A 46 5.52 -10.05 -0.78
C GLY A 46 6.92 -10.58 -0.51
N MET A 47 7.59 -10.08 0.53
CA MET A 47 8.91 -10.58 0.96
C MET A 47 8.91 -12.03 1.43
N PHE A 48 7.74 -12.58 1.74
CA PHE A 48 7.55 -13.97 2.15
C PHE A 48 7.06 -14.87 1.01
N GLY A 49 7.01 -14.36 -0.24
CA GLY A 49 6.51 -15.08 -1.39
C GLY A 49 4.99 -15.23 -1.42
N THR A 50 4.26 -14.42 -0.65
CA THR A 50 2.80 -14.45 -0.67
C THR A 50 2.29 -13.79 -1.95
N HIS A 51 1.62 -14.57 -2.80
CA HIS A 51 1.12 -14.11 -4.10
C HIS A 51 -0.01 -13.07 -3.96
N ALA A 52 -1.02 -13.40 -3.17
CA ALA A 52 -2.15 -12.52 -2.85
C ALA A 52 -2.74 -12.90 -1.49
N PHE A 53 -3.29 -11.93 -0.77
CA PHE A 53 -3.98 -12.16 0.51
C PHE A 53 -4.98 -11.04 0.78
N THR A 54 -5.85 -11.28 1.74
CA THR A 54 -6.82 -10.28 2.24
C THR A 54 -6.38 -9.85 3.64
N ALA A 55 -6.22 -8.55 3.84
CA ALA A 55 -5.91 -7.98 5.14
C ALA A 55 -7.18 -7.57 5.90
N ILE A 56 -7.12 -7.63 7.21
CA ILE A 56 -8.21 -7.23 8.11
C ILE A 56 -8.06 -5.74 8.42
N ILE A 57 -9.15 -4.98 8.29
CA ILE A 57 -9.18 -3.56 8.65
C ILE A 57 -8.94 -3.41 10.15
N VAL A 58 -8.13 -2.43 10.51
CA VAL A 58 -7.85 -2.06 11.90
C VAL A 58 -8.73 -0.89 12.31
N PRO A 59 -9.83 -1.11 13.05
CA PRO A 59 -10.70 0.00 13.45
C PRO A 59 -9.95 1.06 14.28
N PRO A 60 -10.23 2.34 14.10
CA PRO A 60 -11.28 2.97 13.29
C PRO A 60 -10.87 3.33 11.84
N GLN A 61 -9.85 2.70 11.28
CA GLN A 61 -9.39 2.99 9.92
C GLN A 61 -10.45 2.62 8.88
N SER A 62 -10.46 3.35 7.77
CA SER A 62 -11.42 3.15 6.67
C SER A 62 -11.08 1.98 5.74
N GLY A 63 -9.80 1.59 5.67
CA GLY A 63 -9.38 0.52 4.79
C GLY A 63 -7.92 0.14 4.93
N ILE A 64 -7.56 -0.93 4.23
CA ILE A 64 -6.21 -1.47 4.16
C ILE A 64 -5.94 -2.07 2.78
N ILE A 65 -4.76 -1.79 2.20
CA ILE A 65 -4.27 -2.47 1.01
C ILE A 65 -3.29 -3.58 1.41
N ALA A 66 -3.55 -4.78 0.92
CA ALA A 66 -2.65 -5.93 0.99
C ALA A 66 -1.83 -6.04 -0.28
N LEU A 67 -0.50 -6.05 -0.18
CA LEU A 67 0.44 -6.12 -1.29
C LEU A 67 1.13 -7.49 -1.30
N GLY A 68 0.98 -8.22 -2.41
CA GLY A 68 1.64 -9.50 -2.65
C GLY A 68 3.06 -9.36 -3.20
N GLU A 69 3.67 -10.49 -3.56
CA GLU A 69 4.99 -10.53 -4.20
C GLU A 69 4.95 -9.92 -5.62
N VAL A 70 6.07 -9.34 -6.03
CA VAL A 70 6.31 -8.96 -7.42
C VAL A 70 6.92 -10.17 -8.13
N LYS A 71 6.26 -10.67 -9.16
CA LYS A 71 6.65 -11.90 -9.86
C LYS A 71 6.58 -11.71 -11.37
N LYS A 72 7.49 -12.35 -12.08
CA LYS A 72 7.46 -12.37 -13.56
C LYS A 72 6.38 -13.32 -14.03
N GLU A 73 5.41 -12.78 -14.79
CA GLU A 73 4.32 -13.56 -15.35
C GLU A 73 4.13 -13.24 -16.84
N PRO A 74 3.68 -14.21 -17.65
CA PRO A 74 3.28 -13.94 -19.02
C PRO A 74 1.99 -13.12 -19.05
N LYS A 75 2.01 -12.01 -19.77
CA LYS A 75 0.83 -11.16 -20.03
C LYS A 75 0.67 -10.92 -21.53
N VAL A 76 -0.57 -10.80 -21.97
CA VAL A 76 -0.85 -10.39 -23.35
C VAL A 76 -0.86 -8.87 -23.42
N VAL A 77 0.07 -8.31 -24.21
CA VAL A 77 0.20 -6.88 -24.48
C VAL A 77 0.21 -6.73 -26.00
N ASP A 78 -0.71 -5.93 -26.55
CA ASP A 78 -0.84 -5.70 -28.01
C ASP A 78 -0.86 -7.00 -28.84
N ASN A 79 -1.66 -7.98 -28.41
CA ASN A 79 -1.79 -9.32 -29.01
C ASN A 79 -0.50 -10.18 -29.02
N LYS A 80 0.51 -9.82 -28.21
CA LYS A 80 1.73 -10.58 -27.99
C LYS A 80 1.88 -11.00 -26.54
N VAL A 81 2.45 -12.17 -26.31
CA VAL A 81 2.79 -12.61 -24.95
C VAL A 81 4.13 -11.98 -24.55
N GLU A 82 4.12 -11.21 -23.48
CA GLU A 82 5.31 -10.60 -22.92
C GLU A 82 5.48 -11.02 -21.46
N ILE A 83 6.72 -11.09 -20.98
CA ILE A 83 7.03 -11.31 -19.57
C ILE A 83 7.00 -9.94 -18.88
N ARG A 84 6.13 -9.79 -17.88
CA ARG A 84 5.97 -8.57 -17.11
C ARG A 84 6.12 -8.84 -15.61
N ASP A 85 6.58 -7.85 -14.88
CA ASP A 85 6.55 -7.88 -13.42
C ASP A 85 5.12 -7.58 -12.95
N ILE A 86 4.50 -8.54 -12.27
CA ILE A 86 3.10 -8.48 -11.82
C ILE A 86 3.07 -8.54 -10.30
N MET A 87 2.24 -7.70 -9.70
CA MET A 87 1.92 -7.71 -8.28
C MET A 87 0.41 -7.69 -8.11
N TYR A 88 -0.09 -8.49 -7.18
CA TYR A 88 -1.49 -8.44 -6.78
C TYR A 88 -1.65 -7.55 -5.55
N ALA A 89 -2.58 -6.61 -5.64
CA ALA A 89 -2.98 -5.75 -4.54
C ALA A 89 -4.48 -5.95 -4.25
N THR A 90 -4.83 -6.14 -2.98
CA THR A 90 -6.21 -6.36 -2.54
C THR A 90 -6.61 -5.25 -1.58
N LEU A 91 -7.73 -4.60 -1.84
CA LEU A 91 -8.33 -3.60 -0.95
C LEU A 91 -9.38 -4.26 -0.06
N SER A 92 -9.25 -4.07 1.25
CA SER A 92 -10.35 -4.24 2.20
C SER A 92 -10.80 -2.86 2.67
N ALA A 93 -12.07 -2.54 2.57
CA ALA A 93 -12.63 -1.24 2.93
C ALA A 93 -13.91 -1.40 3.78
N ASP A 94 -14.14 -0.44 4.68
CA ASP A 94 -15.38 -0.36 5.44
C ASP A 94 -16.50 0.14 4.52
N HIS A 95 -17.48 -0.71 4.27
CA HIS A 95 -18.59 -0.40 3.34
C HIS A 95 -19.50 0.76 3.82
N ARG A 96 -19.34 1.20 5.06
CA ARG A 96 -20.00 2.40 5.59
C ARG A 96 -19.32 3.70 5.14
N VAL A 97 -18.05 3.61 4.72
CA VAL A 97 -17.24 4.75 4.27
C VAL A 97 -17.30 4.89 2.76
N GLY A 98 -17.35 3.78 2.03
CA GLY A 98 -17.41 3.77 0.58
C GLY A 98 -17.99 2.47 0.03
N ASP A 99 -18.54 2.54 -1.16
CA ASP A 99 -19.10 1.38 -1.84
C ASP A 99 -18.07 0.66 -2.74
N GLY A 100 -18.53 -0.44 -3.35
CA GLY A 100 -17.67 -1.24 -4.23
C GLY A 100 -17.21 -0.49 -5.49
N ALA A 101 -17.99 0.46 -6.00
CA ALA A 101 -17.63 1.25 -7.15
C ALA A 101 -16.51 2.26 -6.80
N GLU A 102 -16.59 2.91 -5.65
CA GLU A 102 -15.56 3.80 -5.14
C GLU A 102 -14.26 3.03 -4.87
N GLY A 103 -14.35 1.84 -4.27
CA GLY A 103 -13.19 0.95 -4.09
C GLY A 103 -12.54 0.55 -5.41
N ALA A 104 -13.33 0.25 -6.44
CA ALA A 104 -12.81 -0.09 -7.77
C ALA A 104 -12.11 1.10 -8.45
N VAL A 105 -12.67 2.31 -8.35
CA VAL A 105 -12.05 3.55 -8.86
C VAL A 105 -10.74 3.83 -8.13
N PHE A 106 -10.73 3.69 -6.81
CA PHE A 106 -9.52 3.85 -6.00
C PHE A 106 -8.41 2.88 -6.43
N MET A 107 -8.71 1.59 -6.59
CA MET A 107 -7.73 0.59 -7.00
C MET A 107 -7.24 0.80 -8.44
N LYS A 108 -8.09 1.30 -9.33
CA LYS A 108 -7.69 1.69 -10.68
C LYS A 108 -6.67 2.82 -10.66
N GLU A 109 -6.92 3.87 -9.88
CA GLU A 109 -5.98 5.01 -9.76
C GLU A 109 -4.68 4.58 -9.08
N PHE A 110 -4.77 3.76 -8.03
CA PHE A 110 -3.61 3.18 -7.35
C PHE A 110 -2.70 2.41 -8.33
N SER A 111 -3.27 1.52 -9.16
CA SER A 111 -2.52 0.80 -10.19
C SER A 111 -1.84 1.75 -11.18
N GLN A 112 -2.56 2.74 -11.69
CA GLN A 112 -2.03 3.71 -12.64
C GLN A 112 -0.87 4.55 -12.08
N LEU A 113 -0.94 4.91 -10.80
CA LEU A 113 0.12 5.65 -10.12
C LEU A 113 1.36 4.78 -9.89
N LEU A 114 1.20 3.50 -9.56
CA LEU A 114 2.32 2.56 -9.45
C LEU A 114 3.00 2.29 -10.79
N GLU A 115 2.21 2.14 -11.87
CA GLU A 115 2.73 1.93 -13.21
C GLU A 115 3.40 3.17 -13.81
N LYS A 116 3.01 4.37 -13.36
CA LYS A 116 3.55 5.66 -13.80
C LYS A 116 3.87 6.57 -12.61
N PRO A 117 4.88 6.21 -11.80
CA PRO A 117 5.17 6.92 -10.55
C PRO A 117 5.58 8.39 -10.74
N SER A 118 5.98 8.79 -11.95
CA SER A 118 6.24 10.20 -12.26
C SER A 118 5.02 11.11 -12.04
N ARG A 119 3.81 10.57 -12.10
CA ARG A 119 2.57 11.32 -11.79
C ARG A 119 2.46 11.73 -10.31
N LEU A 120 3.21 11.08 -9.42
CA LEU A 120 3.27 11.44 -8.00
C LEU A 120 4.24 12.59 -7.70
N LEU A 121 5.03 13.01 -8.70
CA LEU A 121 6.02 14.06 -8.58
C LEU A 121 5.55 15.40 -9.15
N LEU A 122 4.36 15.46 -9.70
CA LEU A 122 3.66 16.63 -10.22
C LEU A 122 2.70 17.18 -9.14
#